data_e32fa415365484f962325f7b715a7115
#
_entry.id   e32fa415365484f962325f7b715a7115
#
_cell.length_a   1.000
_cell.length_b   1.000
_cell.length_c   1.000
_cell.angle_alpha   90.00
_cell.angle_beta   90.00
_cell.angle_gamma   90.00
#
_symmetry.space_group_name_H-M   'P 1'
#
loop_
_entity.id
_entity.type
_entity.pdbx_description
1 polymer ?
#
loop_
_entity_poly.entity_id
_entity_poly.type
_entity_poly.pdbx_seq_one_letter_code
_entity_poly.pdbx_strand_id
1 'polypeptide(L)'
;MKQGSQSNTKSLGAWREEIDLLDSELLRLLNQRAAIACKIGAVKVASGLAAYDGRRERQVLARIRVQNPGPFPGESVARIFRRIILETRKIGTQAMQKEIVQEGKREAQEHSNGYQHGSRRI
;
A
#
# COMPACT_ATOMS: atom_id res chain seq x y z
N MET A 1 5.20 -14.46 -41.86
CA MET A 1 5.95 -15.63 -41.35
C MET A 1 7.24 -15.25 -40.66
N LYS A 2 8.08 -14.43 -41.25
CA LYS A 2 9.33 -14.01 -40.62
C LYS A 2 9.12 -13.21 -39.34
N GLN A 3 8.05 -12.43 -39.24
CA GLN A 3 7.72 -11.66 -38.05
C GLN A 3 7.31 -12.55 -36.87
N GLY A 4 6.54 -13.60 -37.12
CA GLY A 4 6.20 -14.56 -36.08
C GLY A 4 7.41 -15.34 -35.58
N SER A 5 8.32 -15.70 -36.49
CA SER A 5 9.58 -16.33 -36.13
C SER A 5 10.46 -15.44 -35.27
N GLN A 6 10.50 -14.13 -35.61
CA GLN A 6 11.32 -13.16 -34.85
C GLN A 6 10.81 -13.00 -33.41
N SER A 7 9.48 -12.95 -33.20
CA SER A 7 8.94 -12.88 -31.84
C SER A 7 9.20 -14.16 -31.04
N ASN A 8 9.30 -15.32 -31.72
CA ASN A 8 9.61 -16.59 -31.10
C ASN A 8 11.11 -16.84 -30.92
N THR A 9 11.96 -16.00 -31.51
CA THR A 9 13.42 -16.14 -31.44
C THR A 9 14.05 -15.32 -30.32
N LYS A 10 13.27 -14.62 -29.52
CA LYS A 10 13.81 -13.96 -28.34
C LYS A 10 14.53 -14.98 -27.46
N SER A 11 15.75 -14.63 -27.04
CA SER A 11 16.51 -15.46 -26.13
C SER A 11 15.85 -15.50 -24.76
N LEU A 12 16.20 -16.52 -23.99
CA LEU A 12 15.77 -16.61 -22.59
C LEU A 12 16.20 -15.37 -21.80
N GLY A 13 17.42 -14.89 -22.06
CA GLY A 13 17.93 -13.65 -21.43
C GLY A 13 17.09 -12.44 -21.74
N ALA A 14 16.67 -12.28 -23.01
CA ALA A 14 15.81 -11.16 -23.42
C ALA A 14 14.45 -11.21 -22.74
N TRP A 15 13.83 -12.39 -22.64
CA TRP A 15 12.56 -12.56 -21.91
C TRP A 15 12.72 -12.25 -20.42
N ARG A 16 13.82 -12.67 -19.81
CA ARG A 16 14.10 -12.36 -18.40
C ARG A 16 14.29 -10.88 -18.16
N GLU A 17 14.93 -10.17 -19.09
CA GLU A 17 15.05 -8.72 -19.03
C GLU A 17 13.69 -8.03 -19.06
N GLU A 18 12.76 -8.52 -19.90
CA GLU A 18 11.41 -8.00 -19.95
C GLU A 18 10.67 -8.21 -18.61
N ILE A 19 10.83 -9.40 -18.01
CA ILE A 19 10.27 -9.68 -16.69
C ILE A 19 10.88 -8.74 -15.64
N ASP A 20 12.18 -8.53 -15.66
CA ASP A 20 12.83 -7.63 -14.71
C ASP A 20 12.29 -6.20 -14.79
N LEU A 21 12.02 -5.71 -16.00
CA LEU A 21 11.40 -4.40 -16.20
C LEU A 21 9.97 -4.35 -15.64
N LEU A 22 9.20 -5.41 -15.89
CA LEU A 22 7.84 -5.52 -15.35
C LEU A 22 7.85 -5.61 -13.82
N ASP A 23 8.78 -6.37 -13.25
CA ASP A 23 8.93 -6.47 -11.80
C ASP A 23 9.27 -5.12 -11.17
N SER A 24 10.14 -4.34 -11.81
CA SER A 24 10.45 -2.98 -11.35
C SER A 24 9.22 -2.09 -11.37
N GLU A 25 8.40 -2.20 -12.40
CA GLU A 25 7.15 -1.45 -12.51
C GLU A 25 6.14 -1.90 -11.46
N LEU A 26 6.01 -3.21 -11.25
CA LEU A 26 5.15 -3.75 -10.18
C LEU A 26 5.59 -3.25 -8.81
N LEU A 27 6.88 -3.26 -8.54
CA LEU A 27 7.43 -2.77 -7.28
C LEU A 27 7.10 -1.29 -7.06
N ARG A 28 7.25 -0.48 -8.10
CA ARG A 28 6.90 0.95 -8.08
C ARG A 28 5.43 1.14 -7.75
N LEU A 29 4.54 0.40 -8.42
CA LEU A 29 3.09 0.50 -8.22
C LEU A 29 2.67 0.01 -6.83
N LEU A 30 3.25 -1.08 -6.34
CA LEU A 30 2.98 -1.58 -4.99
C LEU A 30 3.34 -0.54 -3.93
N ASN A 31 4.49 0.10 -4.06
CA ASN A 31 4.91 1.12 -3.11
C ASN A 31 4.09 2.40 -3.23
N GLN A 32 3.68 2.77 -4.42
CA GLN A 32 2.75 3.89 -4.63
C GLN A 32 1.40 3.63 -3.96
N ARG A 33 0.88 2.41 -4.11
CA ARG A 33 -0.35 1.99 -3.44
C ARG A 33 -0.19 2.02 -1.92
N ALA A 34 0.94 1.57 -1.40
CA ALA A 34 1.24 1.59 0.03
C ALA A 34 1.31 3.03 0.57
N ALA A 35 1.90 3.95 -0.17
CA ALA A 35 1.96 5.36 0.21
C ALA A 35 0.57 5.98 0.34
N ILE A 36 -0.34 5.64 -0.58
CA ILE A 36 -1.75 6.07 -0.51
C ILE A 36 -2.45 5.46 0.70
N ALA A 37 -2.16 4.21 1.02
CA ALA A 37 -2.71 3.56 2.22
C ALA A 37 -2.31 4.29 3.50
N CYS A 38 -1.08 4.80 3.57
CA CYS A 38 -0.64 5.62 4.70
C CYS A 38 -1.46 6.92 4.82
N LYS A 39 -1.76 7.56 3.69
CA LYS A 39 -2.62 8.76 3.67
C LYS A 39 -4.04 8.43 4.12
N ILE A 40 -4.59 7.30 3.68
CA ILE A 40 -5.90 6.83 4.11
C ILE A 40 -5.88 6.54 5.62
N GLY A 41 -4.82 5.92 6.13
CA GLY A 41 -4.65 5.67 7.55
C GLY A 41 -4.71 6.95 8.38
N ALA A 42 -4.00 7.99 7.95
CA ALA A 42 -4.01 9.29 8.62
C ALA A 42 -5.41 9.92 8.61
N VAL A 43 -6.13 9.86 7.49
CA VAL A 43 -7.51 10.35 7.40
C VAL A 43 -8.43 9.58 8.34
N LYS A 44 -8.30 8.26 8.42
CA LYS A 44 -9.10 7.42 9.32
C LYS A 44 -8.86 7.74 10.78
N VAL A 45 -7.60 7.98 11.18
CA VAL A 45 -7.28 8.43 12.54
C VAL A 45 -8.00 9.75 12.84
N ALA A 46 -7.88 10.73 11.96
CA ALA A 46 -8.51 12.04 12.14
C ALA A 46 -10.04 11.97 12.22
N SER A 47 -10.65 11.00 11.51
CA SER A 47 -12.10 10.82 11.45
C SER A 47 -12.64 9.79 12.46
N GLY A 48 -11.78 9.14 13.24
CA GLY A 48 -12.18 8.10 14.18
C GLY A 48 -12.67 6.82 13.52
N LEU A 49 -12.31 6.55 12.27
CA LEU A 49 -12.76 5.39 11.52
C LEU A 49 -11.86 4.18 11.77
N ALA A 50 -12.44 2.97 11.63
CA ALA A 50 -11.70 1.72 11.76
C ALA A 50 -10.73 1.52 10.61
N ALA A 51 -9.57 0.89 10.90
CA ALA A 51 -8.56 0.55 9.90
C ALA A 51 -9.07 -0.50 8.91
N TYR A 52 -9.82 -1.49 9.39
CA TYR A 52 -10.34 -2.59 8.58
C TYR A 52 -11.65 -2.21 7.92
N ASP A 53 -11.75 -2.46 6.62
CA ASP A 53 -12.96 -2.25 5.83
C ASP A 53 -13.19 -3.47 4.92
N GLY A 54 -13.90 -4.46 5.43
CA GLY A 54 -14.19 -5.70 4.70
C GLY A 54 -15.07 -5.50 3.47
N ARG A 55 -15.94 -4.51 3.49
CA ARG A 55 -16.78 -4.16 2.33
C ARG A 55 -15.90 -3.66 1.19
N ARG A 56 -14.96 -2.79 1.49
CA ARG A 56 -14.01 -2.26 0.49
C ARG A 56 -13.13 -3.37 -0.09
N GLU A 57 -12.63 -4.28 0.75
CA GLU A 57 -11.84 -5.41 0.28
C GLU A 57 -12.63 -6.27 -0.70
N ARG A 58 -13.88 -6.59 -0.40
CA ARG A 58 -14.74 -7.37 -1.29
C ARG A 58 -14.97 -6.66 -2.62
N GLN A 59 -15.18 -5.34 -2.59
CA GLN A 59 -15.34 -4.54 -3.81
C GLN A 59 -14.09 -4.60 -4.69
N VAL A 60 -12.91 -4.46 -4.08
CA VAL A 60 -11.64 -4.51 -4.81
C VAL A 60 -11.46 -5.88 -5.47
N LEU A 61 -11.67 -6.96 -4.72
CA LEU A 61 -11.50 -8.31 -5.24
C LEU A 61 -12.51 -8.64 -6.36
N ALA A 62 -13.76 -8.20 -6.23
CA ALA A 62 -14.76 -8.37 -7.27
C ALA A 62 -14.36 -7.64 -8.56
N ARG A 63 -13.88 -6.40 -8.43
CA ARG A 63 -13.40 -5.61 -9.57
C ARG A 63 -12.21 -6.27 -10.25
N ILE A 64 -11.25 -6.75 -9.46
CA ILE A 64 -10.05 -7.41 -10.00
C ILE A 64 -10.42 -8.65 -10.79
N ARG A 65 -11.36 -9.47 -10.30
CA ARG A 65 -11.82 -10.65 -11.02
C ARG A 65 -12.44 -10.28 -12.36
N VAL A 66 -13.25 -9.23 -12.40
CA VAL A 66 -13.91 -8.76 -13.64
C VAL A 66 -12.90 -8.16 -14.62
N GLN A 67 -11.94 -7.40 -14.14
CA GLN A 67 -10.94 -6.72 -14.98
C GLN A 67 -9.82 -7.63 -15.45
N ASN A 68 -9.66 -8.80 -14.83
CA ASN A 68 -8.56 -9.71 -15.16
C ASN A 68 -8.65 -10.23 -16.59
N PRO A 69 -7.70 -9.90 -17.47
CA PRO A 69 -7.72 -10.37 -18.85
C PRO A 69 -7.08 -11.75 -19.03
N GLY A 70 -6.55 -12.36 -17.98
CA GLY A 70 -5.68 -13.52 -18.08
C GLY A 70 -4.26 -13.11 -18.47
N PRO A 71 -3.31 -14.06 -18.51
CA PRO A 71 -3.44 -15.51 -18.37
C PRO A 71 -3.68 -16.03 -16.94
N PHE A 72 -3.63 -15.20 -15.90
CA PHE A 72 -3.94 -15.66 -14.54
C PHE A 72 -5.40 -16.09 -14.45
N PRO A 73 -5.69 -17.25 -13.82
CA PRO A 73 -7.06 -17.57 -13.42
C PRO A 73 -7.58 -16.51 -12.43
N GLY A 74 -8.88 -16.23 -12.46
CA GLY A 74 -9.49 -15.22 -11.60
C GLY A 74 -9.23 -15.43 -10.11
N GLU A 75 -9.27 -16.68 -9.64
CA GLU A 75 -9.00 -16.96 -8.23
C GLU A 75 -7.52 -16.81 -7.86
N SER A 76 -6.61 -17.02 -8.81
CA SER A 76 -5.18 -16.81 -8.59
C SER A 76 -4.87 -15.31 -8.41
N VAL A 77 -5.42 -14.49 -9.30
CA VAL A 77 -5.21 -13.03 -9.19
C VAL A 77 -5.90 -12.47 -7.94
N ALA A 78 -7.04 -13.03 -7.55
CA ALA A 78 -7.71 -12.64 -6.31
C ALA A 78 -6.85 -12.93 -5.08
N ARG A 79 -6.17 -14.08 -5.03
CA ARG A 79 -5.24 -14.43 -3.94
C ARG A 79 -4.08 -13.47 -3.86
N ILE A 80 -3.52 -13.10 -5.01
CA ILE A 80 -2.43 -12.11 -5.08
C ILE A 80 -2.90 -10.77 -4.50
N PHE A 81 -4.06 -10.30 -4.93
CA PHE A 81 -4.61 -9.03 -4.44
C PHE A 81 -5.02 -9.07 -2.97
N ARG A 82 -5.51 -10.20 -2.47
CA ARG A 82 -5.73 -10.36 -1.02
C ARG A 82 -4.45 -10.14 -0.23
N ARG A 83 -3.33 -10.68 -0.73
CA ARG A 83 -2.03 -10.49 -0.08
C ARG A 83 -1.59 -9.02 -0.15
N ILE A 84 -1.75 -8.38 -1.29
CA ILE A 84 -1.44 -6.95 -1.45
C ILE A 84 -2.29 -6.11 -0.48
N ILE A 85 -3.58 -6.39 -0.40
CA ILE A 85 -4.49 -5.69 0.52
C ILE A 85 -4.06 -5.89 1.97
N LEU A 86 -3.74 -7.12 2.34
CA LEU A 86 -3.29 -7.45 3.70
C LEU A 86 -2.01 -6.70 4.07
N GLU A 87 -0.99 -6.75 3.23
CA GLU A 87 0.28 -6.07 3.47
C GLU A 87 0.11 -4.56 3.47
N THR A 88 -0.72 -4.04 2.58
CA THR A 88 -1.03 -2.61 2.51
C THR A 88 -1.76 -2.14 3.78
N ARG A 89 -2.70 -2.95 4.28
CA ARG A 89 -3.40 -2.67 5.54
C ARG A 89 -2.45 -2.62 6.73
N LYS A 90 -1.48 -3.53 6.78
CA LYS A 90 -0.45 -3.52 7.84
C LYS A 90 0.32 -2.20 7.84
N ILE A 91 0.74 -1.73 6.68
CA ILE A 91 1.46 -0.45 6.55
C ILE A 91 0.55 0.70 6.96
N GLY A 92 -0.71 0.71 6.54
CA GLY A 92 -1.70 1.70 6.93
C GLY A 92 -1.92 1.73 8.44
N THR A 93 -2.03 0.57 9.07
CA THR A 93 -2.17 0.44 10.53
C THR A 93 -0.93 0.95 11.25
N GLN A 94 0.27 0.62 10.77
CA GLN A 94 1.51 1.13 11.34
C GLN A 94 1.61 2.66 11.22
N ALA A 95 1.18 3.22 10.09
CA ALA A 95 1.12 4.66 9.89
C ALA A 95 0.14 5.32 10.86
N MET A 96 -1.02 4.71 11.11
CA MET A 96 -1.98 5.17 12.12
C MET A 96 -1.35 5.17 13.51
N GLN A 97 -0.65 4.11 13.89
CA GLN A 97 0.00 4.02 15.19
C GLN A 97 1.10 5.05 15.37
N LYS A 98 1.91 5.28 14.34
CA LYS A 98 2.93 6.32 14.35
C LYS A 98 2.30 7.70 14.54
N GLU A 99 1.21 7.97 13.87
CA GLU A 99 0.47 9.23 13.99
C GLU A 99 -0.02 9.44 15.42
N ILE A 100 -0.63 8.44 16.03
CA ILE A 100 -1.12 8.48 17.43
C ILE A 100 0.04 8.71 18.39
N VAL A 101 1.15 8.00 18.22
CA VAL A 101 2.34 8.15 19.08
C VAL A 101 2.96 9.55 18.93
N GLN A 102 3.05 10.06 17.71
CA GLN A 102 3.56 11.41 17.46
C GLN A 102 2.70 12.49 18.12
N GLU A 103 1.39 12.35 18.04
CA GLU A 103 0.43 13.25 18.66
C GLU A 103 0.58 13.22 20.20
N GLY A 104 0.64 12.05 20.79
CA GLY A 104 0.91 11.90 22.22
C GLY A 104 2.22 12.53 22.66
N LYS A 105 3.26 12.40 21.89
CA LYS A 105 4.55 13.04 22.15
C LYS A 105 4.46 14.56 22.06
N ARG A 106 3.73 15.09 21.08
CA ARG A 106 3.53 16.54 20.94
C ARG A 106 2.79 17.11 22.14
N GLU A 107 1.70 16.47 22.55
CA GLU A 107 0.91 16.88 23.72
C GLU A 107 1.75 16.87 24.99
N ALA A 108 2.53 15.81 25.20
CA ALA A 108 3.43 15.71 26.34
C ALA A 108 4.48 16.82 26.34
N GLN A 109 5.05 17.15 25.18
CA GLN A 109 6.04 18.20 25.04
C GLN A 109 5.45 19.57 25.31
N GLU A 110 4.27 19.85 24.77
CA GLU A 110 3.56 21.11 25.00
C GLU A 110 3.23 21.30 26.49
N HIS A 111 2.76 20.26 27.14
CA HIS A 111 2.48 20.28 28.57
C HIS A 111 3.75 20.54 29.40
N SER A 112 4.85 19.87 29.07
CA SER A 112 6.15 20.07 29.73
C SER A 112 6.66 21.51 29.55
N ASN A 113 6.57 22.04 28.34
CA ASN A 113 6.99 23.40 28.03
C ASN A 113 6.11 24.42 28.76
N GLY A 114 4.82 24.20 28.84
CA GLY A 114 3.88 25.03 29.57
C GLY A 114 4.20 25.08 31.07
N TYR A 115 4.54 23.97 31.66
CA TYR A 115 4.94 23.87 33.06
C TYR A 115 6.24 24.61 33.33
N GLN A 116 7.25 24.43 32.48
CA GLN A 116 8.52 25.14 32.61
C GLN A 116 8.35 26.67 32.50
N HIS A 117 7.48 27.11 31.62
CA HIS A 117 7.15 28.53 31.45
C HIS A 117 6.47 29.10 32.69
N GLY A 118 5.57 28.32 33.28
CA GLY A 118 4.90 28.67 34.53
C GLY A 118 5.89 28.84 35.69
N SER A 119 6.85 27.92 35.84
CA SER A 119 7.84 28.00 36.89
C SER A 119 8.79 29.19 36.76
N ARG A 120 9.08 29.64 35.57
CA ARG A 120 9.94 30.81 35.34
C ARG A 120 9.27 32.13 35.68
N ARG A 121 7.96 32.18 35.73
CA ARG A 121 7.20 33.37 36.09
C ARG A 121 7.05 33.55 37.59
N ILE A 122 7.35 32.54 38.32
CA ILE A 122 7.32 32.57 39.78
C ILE A 122 8.68 33.00 40.34
#